data_2a8763434c43685ceb5d9b7607959dd5
#
_entry.id   2a8763434c43685ceb5d9b7607959dd5
#
_cell.length_a   1.000
_cell.length_b   1.000
_cell.length_c   1.000
_cell.angle_alpha   90.00
_cell.angle_beta   90.00
_cell.angle_gamma   90.00
#
_symmetry.space_group_name_H-M   'P 1'
#
loop_
_entity.id
_entity.type
_entity.pdbx_description
1 polymer ?
#
loop_
_entity_poly.entity_id
_entity_poly.type
_entity_poly.pdbx_seq_one_letter_code
_entity_poly.pdbx_strand_id
1 'polypeptide(L)'
;PNIFIKRNGLRRRKRFTVAHELGHIMLGHIEACKTEEIERAVFSAVEEREANAFAERLLAPLCILEALGVTETEQIMHLCDVSRAVANRRLSYLQSWYQWWNELDFTAERHRLVAQFRGYIRMIKGYY
;
A
#
# COMPACT_ATOMS: atom_id res chain seq x y z
N PRO A 1 -21.26 -13.78 -3.03
CA PRO A 1 -21.20 -12.73 -4.04
C PRO A 1 -20.13 -13.05 -5.07
N ASN A 2 -20.55 -13.12 -6.32
CA ASN A 2 -19.64 -13.38 -7.42
C ASN A 2 -18.84 -12.11 -7.71
N ILE A 3 -17.56 -12.16 -7.39
CA ILE A 3 -16.68 -11.06 -7.70
C ILE A 3 -16.10 -11.30 -9.10
N PHE A 4 -16.62 -10.60 -10.09
CA PHE A 4 -16.10 -10.65 -11.45
C PHE A 4 -14.80 -9.86 -11.54
N ILE A 5 -13.68 -10.55 -11.79
CA ILE A 5 -12.38 -9.92 -12.03
C ILE A 5 -12.23 -9.76 -13.54
N LYS A 6 -12.40 -8.54 -14.04
CA LYS A 6 -11.92 -8.21 -15.39
C LYS A 6 -10.40 -8.08 -15.40
N ARG A 7 -9.80 -8.52 -16.52
CA ARG A 7 -8.34 -8.61 -16.71
C ARG A 7 -7.65 -7.23 -16.61
N ASN A 8 -6.45 -7.20 -16.09
CA ASN A 8 -5.52 -6.05 -16.02
C ASN A 8 -5.92 -4.93 -15.05
N GLY A 9 -6.35 -3.76 -15.53
CA GLY A 9 -6.62 -2.58 -14.69
C GLY A 9 -7.65 -2.79 -13.59
N LEU A 10 -8.58 -3.74 -13.77
CA LEU A 10 -9.58 -4.08 -12.76
C LEU A 10 -9.00 -4.91 -11.61
N ARG A 11 -7.98 -5.74 -11.83
CA ARG A 11 -7.30 -6.44 -10.75
C ARG A 11 -6.67 -5.46 -9.77
N ARG A 12 -5.97 -4.46 -10.27
CA ARG A 12 -5.32 -3.42 -9.45
C ARG A 12 -6.34 -2.60 -8.66
N ARG A 13 -7.41 -2.18 -9.33
CA ARG A 13 -8.52 -1.46 -8.68
C ARG A 13 -9.16 -2.28 -7.58
N LYS A 14 -9.40 -3.55 -7.85
CA LYS A 14 -10.00 -4.46 -6.88
C LYS A 14 -9.09 -4.70 -5.67
N ARG A 15 -7.81 -4.91 -5.90
CA ARG A 15 -6.82 -5.02 -4.82
C ARG A 15 -6.84 -3.76 -3.94
N PHE A 16 -6.89 -2.59 -4.57
CA PHE A 16 -6.99 -1.33 -3.85
C PHE A 16 -8.30 -1.22 -3.06
N THR A 17 -9.41 -1.58 -3.66
CA THR A 17 -10.73 -1.57 -3.00
C THR A 17 -10.73 -2.46 -1.75
N VAL A 18 -10.23 -3.68 -1.86
CA VAL A 18 -10.12 -4.59 -0.71
C VAL A 18 -9.25 -4.01 0.39
N ALA A 19 -8.10 -3.45 0.03
CA ALA A 19 -7.19 -2.81 0.99
C ALA A 19 -7.83 -1.57 1.63
N HIS A 20 -8.60 -0.79 0.88
CA HIS A 20 -9.35 0.37 1.35
C HIS A 20 -10.45 -0.03 2.36
N GLU A 21 -11.24 -1.05 2.04
CA GLU A 21 -12.27 -1.57 2.96
C GLU A 21 -11.63 -2.13 4.23
N LEU A 22 -10.52 -2.84 4.10
CA LEU A 22 -9.75 -3.29 5.24
C LEU A 22 -9.29 -2.10 6.09
N GLY A 23 -8.89 -1.00 5.45
CA GLY A 23 -8.53 0.23 6.13
C GLY A 23 -9.64 0.79 6.99
N HIS A 24 -10.88 0.83 6.50
CA HIS A 24 -12.03 1.25 7.28
C HIS A 24 -12.24 0.38 8.54
N ILE A 25 -12.05 -0.93 8.39
CA ILE A 25 -12.17 -1.87 9.52
C ILE A 25 -11.04 -1.67 10.53
N MET A 26 -9.81 -1.64 10.07
CA MET A 26 -8.62 -1.57 10.94
C MET A 26 -8.48 -0.24 11.65
N LEU A 27 -8.98 0.84 11.04
CA LEU A 27 -8.95 2.19 11.64
C LEU A 27 -10.16 2.48 12.53
N GLY A 28 -11.08 1.51 12.67
CA GLY A 28 -12.23 1.63 13.54
C GLY A 28 -13.36 2.51 12.99
N HIS A 29 -13.42 2.71 11.68
CA HIS A 29 -14.51 3.43 11.04
C HIS A 29 -15.82 2.65 11.02
N ILE A 30 -15.74 1.33 11.21
CA ILE A 30 -16.86 0.39 11.24
C ILE A 30 -16.71 -0.50 12.45
N GLU A 31 -17.82 -0.77 13.16
CA GLU A 31 -17.84 -1.83 14.16
C GLU A 31 -17.75 -3.20 13.47
N ALA A 32 -16.73 -3.97 13.82
CA ALA A 32 -16.33 -5.20 13.11
C ALA A 32 -17.37 -6.32 13.05
N CYS A 33 -18.53 -6.18 13.72
CA CYS A 33 -19.52 -7.24 13.87
C CYS A 33 -20.72 -7.15 12.90
N LYS A 34 -20.75 -6.17 11.99
CA LYS A 34 -21.96 -5.89 11.22
C LYS A 34 -21.64 -5.81 9.72
N THR A 35 -21.51 -6.97 9.09
CA THR A 35 -21.22 -7.08 7.64
C THR A 35 -22.28 -6.45 6.75
N GLU A 36 -23.55 -6.39 7.17
CA GLU A 36 -24.63 -5.76 6.42
C GLU A 36 -24.57 -4.22 6.45
N GLU A 37 -23.96 -3.65 7.48
CA GLU A 37 -23.77 -2.21 7.61
C GLU A 37 -22.61 -1.67 6.77
N ILE A 38 -21.61 -2.52 6.46
CA ILE A 38 -20.47 -2.13 5.63
C ILE A 38 -20.92 -1.71 4.23
N GLU A 39 -21.89 -2.42 3.65
CA GLU A 39 -22.42 -2.12 2.31
C GLU A 39 -23.21 -0.81 2.26
N ARG A 40 -23.66 -0.30 3.40
CA ARG A 40 -24.49 0.91 3.51
C ARG A 40 -23.82 2.07 4.24
N ALA A 41 -22.60 1.86 4.72
CA ALA A 41 -21.89 2.86 5.50
C ALA A 41 -21.48 4.05 4.62
N VAL A 42 -21.87 5.25 5.06
CA VAL A 42 -21.40 6.50 4.48
C VAL A 42 -20.27 7.01 5.36
N PHE A 43 -19.08 7.10 4.78
CA PHE A 43 -17.90 7.58 5.49
C PHE A 43 -17.69 9.07 5.25
N SER A 44 -17.13 9.77 6.24
CA SER A 44 -16.71 11.15 6.08
C SER A 44 -15.53 11.25 5.09
N ALA A 45 -15.30 12.45 4.57
CA ALA A 45 -14.16 12.71 3.69
C ALA A 45 -12.81 12.40 4.37
N VAL A 46 -12.74 12.60 5.69
CA VAL A 46 -11.54 12.26 6.50
C VAL A 46 -11.34 10.75 6.56
N GLU A 47 -12.40 10.00 6.86
CA GLU A 47 -12.35 8.55 6.94
C GLU A 47 -12.00 7.91 5.60
N GLU A 48 -12.52 8.44 4.50
CA GLU A 48 -12.17 8.01 3.15
C GLU A 48 -10.67 8.24 2.85
N ARG A 49 -10.14 9.41 3.20
CA ARG A 49 -8.71 9.71 3.02
C ARG A 49 -7.83 8.79 3.87
N GLU A 50 -8.22 8.52 5.11
CA GLU A 50 -7.49 7.62 6.00
C GLU A 50 -7.48 6.19 5.45
N ALA A 51 -8.61 5.69 4.95
CA ALA A 51 -8.70 4.37 4.32
C ALA A 51 -7.85 4.28 3.05
N ASN A 52 -7.84 5.33 2.22
CA ASN A 52 -6.98 5.41 1.05
C ASN A 52 -5.50 5.39 1.43
N ALA A 53 -5.11 6.16 2.44
CA ALA A 53 -3.73 6.17 2.94
C ALA A 53 -3.31 4.81 3.49
N PHE A 54 -4.21 4.15 4.20
CA PHE A 54 -3.98 2.78 4.68
C PHE A 54 -3.75 1.81 3.52
N ALA A 55 -4.60 1.86 2.50
CA ALA A 55 -4.50 0.99 1.32
C ALA A 55 -3.17 1.19 0.60
N GLU A 56 -2.75 2.43 0.39
CA GLU A 56 -1.48 2.74 -0.27
C GLU A 56 -0.28 2.24 0.54
N ARG A 57 -0.30 2.41 1.85
CA ARG A 57 0.75 1.95 2.75
C ARG A 57 0.84 0.43 2.81
N LEU A 58 -0.30 -0.23 2.78
CA LEU A 58 -0.37 -1.70 2.79
C LEU A 58 0.16 -2.29 1.48
N LEU A 59 -0.27 -1.74 0.33
CA LEU A 59 0.06 -2.29 -0.98
C LEU A 59 1.46 -1.89 -1.47
N ALA A 60 1.96 -0.72 -1.06
CA ALA A 60 3.26 -0.20 -1.48
C ALA A 60 4.01 0.46 -0.32
N PRO A 61 4.50 -0.33 0.66
CA PRO A 61 5.22 0.21 1.81
C PRO A 61 6.52 0.91 1.41
N LEU A 62 6.73 2.14 1.87
CA LEU A 62 7.90 2.94 1.50
C LEU A 62 9.22 2.27 1.87
N CYS A 63 9.30 1.61 3.02
CA CYS A 63 10.52 0.92 3.45
C CYS A 63 10.89 -0.24 2.52
N ILE A 64 9.91 -0.92 1.93
CA ILE A 64 10.15 -1.97 0.94
C ILE A 64 10.54 -1.37 -0.41
N LEU A 65 9.87 -0.31 -0.85
CA LEU A 65 10.21 0.40 -2.08
C LEU A 65 11.64 0.94 -2.03
N GLU A 66 12.04 1.50 -0.90
CA GLU A 66 13.39 1.99 -0.67
C GLU A 66 14.41 0.84 -0.68
N ALA A 67 14.12 -0.26 0.00
CA ALA A 67 14.99 -1.43 0.01
C ALA A 67 15.15 -2.06 -1.39
N LEU A 68 14.11 -1.97 -2.23
CA LEU A 68 14.14 -2.41 -3.63
C LEU A 68 14.92 -1.47 -4.55
N GLY A 69 15.25 -0.27 -4.09
CA GLY A 69 15.95 0.73 -4.89
C GLY A 69 15.10 1.34 -6.00
N VAL A 70 13.80 1.46 -5.77
CA VAL A 70 12.85 1.99 -6.75
C VAL A 70 13.10 3.47 -7.03
N THR A 71 13.10 3.86 -8.30
CA THR A 71 13.29 5.23 -8.76
C THR A 71 12.23 5.71 -9.74
N GLU A 72 11.39 4.81 -10.26
CA GLU A 72 10.43 5.11 -11.31
C GLU A 72 9.03 4.57 -10.98
N THR A 73 8.01 5.27 -11.48
CA THR A 73 6.60 4.91 -11.30
C THR A 73 6.29 3.50 -11.80
N GLU A 74 6.81 3.14 -12.97
CA GLU A 74 6.57 1.84 -13.61
C GLU A 74 7.07 0.68 -12.75
N GLN A 75 8.18 0.86 -12.04
CA GLN A 75 8.71 -0.13 -11.11
C GLN A 75 7.72 -0.41 -9.97
N ILE A 76 7.13 0.65 -9.40
CA ILE A 76 6.14 0.51 -8.33
C ILE A 76 4.88 -0.19 -8.85
N MET A 77 4.39 0.22 -10.02
CA MET A 77 3.23 -0.41 -10.65
C MET A 77 3.42 -1.91 -10.84
N HIS A 78 4.58 -2.29 -11.32
CA HIS A 78 4.90 -3.68 -11.61
C HIS A 78 5.14 -4.50 -10.33
N LEU A 79 5.98 -4.01 -9.43
CA LEU A 79 6.37 -4.72 -8.21
C LEU A 79 5.24 -4.83 -7.18
N CYS A 80 4.42 -3.80 -7.06
CA CYS A 80 3.33 -3.72 -6.08
C CYS A 80 1.96 -4.04 -6.67
N ASP A 81 1.86 -4.15 -7.98
CA ASP A 81 0.60 -4.39 -8.70
C ASP A 81 -0.48 -3.36 -8.33
N VAL A 82 -0.12 -2.09 -8.46
CA VAL A 82 -0.96 -0.94 -8.16
C VAL A 82 -1.15 -0.06 -9.40
N SER A 83 -2.17 0.81 -9.37
CA SER A 83 -2.43 1.75 -10.46
C SER A 83 -1.31 2.79 -10.59
N ARG A 84 -1.22 3.43 -11.76
CA ARG A 84 -0.29 4.54 -11.98
C ARG A 84 -0.51 5.68 -10.99
N ALA A 85 -1.75 6.00 -10.67
CA ALA A 85 -2.08 7.06 -9.72
C ALA A 85 -1.53 6.77 -8.32
N VAL A 86 -1.71 5.54 -7.83
CA VAL A 86 -1.13 5.09 -6.56
C VAL A 86 0.40 5.11 -6.63
N ALA A 87 0.97 4.55 -7.69
CA ALA A 87 2.41 4.50 -7.86
C ALA A 87 3.05 5.90 -7.89
N ASN A 88 2.43 6.87 -8.57
CA ASN A 88 2.89 8.26 -8.60
C ASN A 88 2.90 8.89 -7.20
N ARG A 89 1.84 8.70 -6.44
CA ARG A 89 1.78 9.23 -5.06
C ARG A 89 2.84 8.58 -4.18
N ARG A 90 3.03 7.28 -4.28
CA ARG A 90 4.06 6.57 -3.49
C ARG A 90 5.46 7.00 -3.88
N LEU A 91 5.72 7.20 -5.17
CA LEU A 91 7.01 7.71 -5.63
C LEU A 91 7.30 9.13 -5.09
N SER A 92 6.30 10.02 -5.09
CA SER A 92 6.42 11.34 -4.49
C SER A 92 6.78 11.26 -3.00
N TYR A 93 6.11 10.42 -2.24
CA TYR A 93 6.42 10.20 -0.82
C TYR A 93 7.82 9.63 -0.64
N LEU A 94 8.21 8.69 -1.49
CA LEU A 94 9.54 8.08 -1.42
C LEU A 94 10.65 9.12 -1.69
N GLN A 95 10.44 10.01 -2.67
CA GLN A 95 11.37 11.10 -2.98
C GLN A 95 11.50 12.08 -1.82
N SER A 96 10.39 12.47 -1.20
CA SER A 96 10.38 13.30 0.01
C SER A 96 11.06 12.59 1.18
N TRP A 97 10.83 11.29 1.30
CA TRP A 97 11.43 10.43 2.31
C TRP A 97 12.95 10.42 2.21
N TYR A 98 13.53 10.34 1.02
CA TYR A 98 14.99 10.40 0.82
C TYR A 98 15.60 11.72 1.28
N GLN A 99 14.86 12.83 1.20
CA GLN A 99 15.32 14.13 1.68
C GLN A 99 15.42 14.19 3.21
N TRP A 100 14.53 13.50 3.92
CA TRP A 100 14.45 13.50 5.38
C TRP A 100 15.14 12.30 6.03
N TRP A 101 15.67 11.40 5.22
CA TRP A 101 16.21 10.11 5.66
C TRP A 101 17.29 10.22 6.75
N ASN A 102 18.15 11.22 6.66
CA ASN A 102 19.28 11.39 7.57
C ASN A 102 18.86 11.89 8.98
N GLU A 103 17.61 12.30 9.17
CA GLU A 103 17.12 12.91 10.40
C GLU A 103 16.20 12.01 11.21
N LEU A 104 15.75 10.88 10.65
CA LEU A 104 14.79 10.00 11.28
C LEU A 104 15.44 8.69 11.72
N ASP A 105 15.45 8.49 13.02
CA ASP A 105 15.84 7.21 13.62
C ASP A 105 14.78 6.15 13.30
N PHE A 106 15.19 5.12 12.57
CA PHE A 106 14.26 4.10 12.09
C PHE A 106 13.97 3.06 13.13
N THR A 107 12.68 2.89 13.38
CA THR A 107 12.16 1.96 14.37
C THR A 107 12.51 0.50 14.06
N ALA A 108 12.55 -0.31 15.10
CA ALA A 108 12.79 -1.76 15.00
C ALA A 108 11.77 -2.45 14.08
N GLU A 109 10.53 -1.93 13.99
CA GLU A 109 9.48 -2.46 13.14
C GLU A 109 9.82 -2.40 11.66
N ARG A 110 10.43 -1.30 11.21
CA ARG A 110 10.89 -1.18 9.83
C ARG A 110 11.95 -2.23 9.50
N HIS A 111 12.94 -2.39 10.35
CA HIS A 111 13.97 -3.40 10.16
C HIS A 111 13.38 -4.80 10.12
N ARG A 112 12.39 -5.09 10.95
CA ARG A 112 11.69 -6.38 10.95
C ARG A 112 10.94 -6.60 9.64
N LEU A 113 10.22 -5.58 9.14
CA LEU A 113 9.48 -5.68 7.89
C LEU A 113 10.43 -5.93 6.71
N VAL A 114 11.49 -5.15 6.58
CA VAL A 114 12.50 -5.34 5.53
C VAL A 114 13.15 -6.73 5.64
N ALA A 115 13.44 -7.19 6.85
CA ALA A 115 14.02 -8.51 7.07
C ALA A 115 13.08 -9.64 6.61
N GLN A 116 11.78 -9.52 6.81
CA GLN A 116 10.79 -10.48 6.32
C GLN A 116 10.80 -10.62 4.79
N PHE A 117 11.08 -9.54 4.08
CA PHE A 117 11.11 -9.51 2.62
C PHE A 117 12.52 -9.66 2.03
N ARG A 118 13.53 -9.99 2.86
CA ARG A 118 14.94 -10.05 2.43
C ARG A 118 15.16 -10.95 1.22
N GLY A 119 14.55 -12.13 1.20
CA GLY A 119 14.67 -13.07 0.08
C GLY A 119 14.10 -12.50 -1.21
N TYR A 120 12.92 -11.88 -1.14
CA TYR A 120 12.28 -11.22 -2.26
C TYR A 120 13.11 -10.04 -2.77
N ILE A 121 13.59 -9.19 -1.87
CA ILE A 121 14.43 -8.03 -2.22
C ILE A 121 15.70 -8.48 -2.95
N ARG A 122 16.37 -9.51 -2.46
CA ARG A 122 17.55 -10.08 -3.12
C ARG A 122 17.25 -10.61 -4.50
N MET A 123 16.14 -11.34 -4.65
CA MET A 123 15.70 -11.86 -5.94
C MET A 123 15.48 -10.74 -6.95
N ILE A 124 14.76 -9.68 -6.56
CA ILE A 124 14.46 -8.55 -7.45
C ILE A 124 15.74 -7.77 -7.81
N LYS A 125 16.63 -7.55 -6.87
CA LYS A 125 17.89 -6.83 -7.10
C LYS A 125 18.96 -7.66 -7.81
N GLY A 126 18.70 -8.96 -8.05
CA GLY A 126 19.65 -9.86 -8.70
C GLY A 126 20.86 -10.26 -7.85
N TYR A 127 20.76 -10.14 -6.54
CA TYR A 127 21.77 -10.65 -5.61
C TYR A 127 21.44 -12.11 -5.27
N TYR A 128 22.16 -12.99 -5.84
CA TYR A 128 22.09 -14.42 -5.54
C TYR A 128 23.22 -14.83 -4.60
#